data_bc2b17c721f80d7c3bb2149f09a59d51
#
_entry.id   bc2b17c721f80d7c3bb2149f09a59d51
#
_cell.length_a   1.000
_cell.length_b   1.000
_cell.length_c   1.000
_cell.angle_alpha   90.00
_cell.angle_beta   90.00
_cell.angle_gamma   90.00
#
_symmetry.space_group_name_H-M   'P 1'
#
loop_
_entity.id
_entity.type
_entity.pdbx_description
1 polymer ?
#
loop_
_entity_poly.entity_id
_entity_poly.type
_entity_poly.pdbx_seq_one_letter_code
_entity_poly.pdbx_strand_id
1 'polypeptide(L)'
;MRSAGCVINDYADRNFDGLVERTRTRPLATGTVSSREALILFVSLCTCGAILLLFLNNLTRILALFALFVAILYPFAKRWTQLPQGILGIAFSWGIPMAWTASTGSLTTIPWIFFSTCLVWIIAYDTLYAMVDKQDDELIGVKSSALLFGDRTHFIVGFLQGITILGFCVLGWALDYGSLYLLGILGCVVLFIYQHKLISTKNRENYFKAFLNNNWVGLSLFAGTIMETTNWSIF
;
A
#
# COMPACT_ATOMS: atom_id res chain seq x y z
N MET A 1 5.43 -11.92 -3.47
CA MET A 1 3.95 -11.83 -3.50
C MET A 1 3.42 -10.56 -4.18
N ARG A 2 4.09 -9.38 -4.04
CA ARG A 2 3.63 -8.15 -4.73
C ARG A 2 3.48 -8.36 -6.26
N SER A 3 4.47 -8.96 -6.90
CA SER A 3 4.41 -9.25 -8.36
C SER A 3 3.21 -10.14 -8.72
N ALA A 4 2.93 -11.16 -7.91
CA ALA A 4 1.73 -12.00 -8.10
C ALA A 4 0.44 -11.17 -7.99
N GLY A 5 0.38 -10.24 -7.02
CA GLY A 5 -0.74 -9.29 -6.88
C GLY A 5 -0.92 -8.41 -8.12
N CYS A 6 0.17 -7.91 -8.72
CA CYS A 6 0.09 -7.14 -9.96
C CYS A 6 -0.45 -8.00 -11.12
N VAL A 7 0.06 -9.22 -11.30
CA VAL A 7 -0.39 -10.12 -12.38
C VAL A 7 -1.87 -10.44 -12.27
N ILE A 8 -2.36 -10.78 -11.07
CA ILE A 8 -3.79 -11.11 -10.89
C ILE A 8 -4.68 -9.88 -11.01
N ASN A 9 -4.20 -8.69 -10.61
CA ASN A 9 -4.90 -7.44 -10.82
C ASN A 9 -5.05 -7.12 -12.31
N ASP A 10 -3.96 -7.19 -13.09
CA ASP A 10 -3.98 -6.96 -14.54
C ASP A 10 -4.87 -8.01 -15.26
N TYR A 11 -4.86 -9.26 -14.78
CA TYR A 11 -5.77 -10.29 -15.30
C TYR A 11 -7.23 -9.96 -15.02
N ALA A 12 -7.56 -9.51 -13.81
CA ALA A 12 -8.94 -9.13 -13.44
C ALA A 12 -9.43 -7.91 -14.25
N ASP A 13 -8.53 -6.97 -14.53
CA ASP A 13 -8.83 -5.70 -15.19
C ASP A 13 -8.63 -5.70 -16.70
N ARG A 14 -8.18 -6.80 -17.30
CA ARG A 14 -7.82 -6.89 -18.73
C ARG A 14 -8.87 -6.34 -19.71
N ASN A 15 -10.14 -6.38 -19.34
CA ASN A 15 -11.25 -5.86 -20.16
C ASN A 15 -11.47 -4.36 -19.99
N PHE A 16 -10.93 -3.75 -18.93
CA PHE A 16 -11.09 -2.34 -18.58
C PHE A 16 -9.81 -1.54 -18.84
N ASP A 17 -8.64 -2.18 -18.70
CA ASP A 17 -7.33 -1.52 -18.83
C ASP A 17 -7.12 -0.84 -20.19
N GLY A 18 -7.72 -1.38 -21.26
CA GLY A 18 -7.67 -0.77 -22.58
C GLY A 18 -8.44 0.55 -22.69
N LEU A 19 -9.36 0.83 -21.78
CA LEU A 19 -10.18 2.05 -21.74
C LEU A 19 -9.57 3.18 -20.92
N VAL A 20 -8.54 2.87 -20.09
CA VAL A 20 -7.85 3.84 -19.24
C VAL A 20 -6.52 4.23 -19.88
N GLU A 21 -6.28 5.53 -20.08
CA GLU A 21 -5.10 6.05 -20.78
C GLU A 21 -3.78 5.49 -20.24
N ARG A 22 -3.64 5.41 -18.92
CA ARG A 22 -2.43 4.95 -18.23
C ARG A 22 -2.18 3.45 -18.38
N THR A 23 -3.23 2.63 -18.47
CA THR A 23 -3.13 1.16 -18.44
C THR A 23 -3.33 0.51 -19.81
N ARG A 24 -3.72 1.26 -20.83
CA ARG A 24 -3.95 0.76 -22.20
C ARG A 24 -2.75 0.05 -22.84
N THR A 25 -1.53 0.33 -22.38
CA THR A 25 -0.30 -0.28 -22.87
C THR A 25 0.14 -1.51 -22.08
N ARG A 26 -0.65 -1.94 -21.06
CA ARG A 26 -0.34 -3.15 -20.29
C ARG A 26 -0.32 -4.40 -21.18
N PRO A 27 0.58 -5.37 -20.91
CA PRO A 27 0.74 -6.55 -21.76
C PRO A 27 -0.54 -7.37 -21.97
N LEU A 28 -1.41 -7.48 -20.96
CA LEU A 28 -2.70 -8.17 -21.07
C LEU A 28 -3.74 -7.36 -21.85
N ALA A 29 -3.74 -6.03 -21.70
CA ALA A 29 -4.66 -5.14 -22.42
C ALA A 29 -4.30 -5.07 -23.92
N THR A 30 -3.02 -5.11 -24.27
CA THR A 30 -2.52 -5.12 -25.66
C THR A 30 -2.55 -6.50 -26.31
N GLY A 31 -2.78 -7.57 -25.54
CA GLY A 31 -2.72 -8.94 -26.02
C GLY A 31 -1.30 -9.48 -26.26
N THR A 32 -0.25 -8.76 -25.84
CA THR A 32 1.16 -9.20 -25.94
C THR A 32 1.43 -10.42 -25.04
N VAL A 33 0.67 -10.52 -23.93
CA VAL A 33 0.66 -11.67 -23.02
C VAL A 33 -0.75 -12.23 -22.98
N SER A 34 -0.87 -13.54 -23.15
CA SER A 34 -2.15 -14.22 -23.06
C SER A 34 -2.62 -14.38 -21.60
N SER A 35 -3.93 -14.49 -21.38
CA SER A 35 -4.51 -14.77 -20.06
C SER A 35 -3.95 -16.05 -19.42
N ARG A 36 -3.59 -17.05 -20.25
CA ARG A 36 -3.02 -18.31 -19.77
C ARG A 36 -1.59 -18.13 -19.24
N GLU A 37 -0.75 -17.38 -19.95
CA GLU A 37 0.62 -17.06 -19.51
C GLU A 37 0.61 -16.26 -18.19
N ALA A 38 -0.29 -15.28 -18.08
CA ALA A 38 -0.47 -14.51 -16.85
C ALA A 38 -0.86 -15.39 -15.65
N LEU A 39 -1.79 -16.34 -15.85
CA LEU A 39 -2.20 -17.27 -14.78
C LEU A 39 -1.07 -18.24 -14.41
N ILE A 40 -0.30 -18.75 -15.38
CA ILE A 40 0.89 -19.59 -15.12
C ILE A 40 1.91 -18.81 -14.28
N LEU A 41 2.19 -17.57 -14.65
CA LEU A 41 3.12 -16.71 -13.90
C LEU A 41 2.60 -16.46 -12.48
N PHE A 42 1.31 -16.15 -12.32
CA PHE A 42 0.68 -15.97 -11.01
C PHE A 42 0.85 -17.21 -10.12
N VAL A 43 0.49 -18.39 -10.63
CA VAL A 43 0.60 -19.66 -9.90
C VAL A 43 2.06 -19.95 -9.55
N SER A 44 3.01 -19.72 -10.48
CA SER A 44 4.44 -19.93 -10.22
C SER A 44 4.94 -19.04 -9.09
N LEU A 45 4.58 -17.76 -9.08
CA LEU A 45 4.97 -16.81 -8.03
C LEU A 45 4.32 -17.19 -6.67
N CYS A 46 3.07 -17.63 -6.66
CA CYS A 46 2.40 -18.13 -5.46
C CYS A 46 3.07 -19.40 -4.93
N THR A 47 3.47 -20.32 -5.81
CA THR A 47 4.17 -21.56 -5.44
C THR A 47 5.52 -21.23 -4.80
N CYS A 48 6.32 -20.32 -5.39
CA CYS A 48 7.56 -19.84 -4.77
C CYS A 48 7.31 -19.24 -3.39
N GLY A 49 6.27 -18.43 -3.23
CA GLY A 49 5.87 -17.90 -1.93
C GLY A 49 5.49 -18.98 -0.93
N ALA A 50 4.74 -20.00 -1.37
CA ALA A 50 4.32 -21.12 -0.54
C ALA A 50 5.53 -21.97 -0.06
N ILE A 51 6.51 -22.19 -0.94
CA ILE A 51 7.76 -22.89 -0.55
C ILE A 51 8.47 -22.12 0.56
N LEU A 52 8.59 -20.80 0.46
CA LEU A 52 9.22 -19.99 1.52
C LEU A 52 8.45 -20.08 2.85
N LEU A 53 7.13 -20.21 2.82
CA LEU A 53 6.32 -20.38 4.04
C LEU A 53 6.64 -21.68 4.79
N LEU A 54 7.17 -22.71 4.12
CA LEU A 54 7.55 -23.97 4.78
C LEU A 54 8.69 -23.80 5.79
N PHE A 55 9.49 -22.74 5.66
CA PHE A 55 10.57 -22.39 6.57
C PHE A 55 10.15 -21.49 7.72
N LEU A 56 8.89 -21.04 7.76
CA LEU A 56 8.35 -20.15 8.79
C LEU A 56 7.52 -20.93 9.83
N ASN A 57 7.27 -20.30 10.98
CA ASN A 57 6.48 -20.88 12.05
C ASN A 57 4.98 -21.02 11.68
N ASN A 58 4.26 -21.84 12.44
CA ASN A 58 2.86 -22.16 12.16
C ASN A 58 1.94 -20.93 12.21
N LEU A 59 2.20 -19.99 13.13
CA LEU A 59 1.39 -18.77 13.26
C LEU A 59 1.49 -17.90 11.99
N THR A 60 2.71 -17.72 11.49
CA THR A 60 2.94 -16.99 10.23
C THR A 60 2.29 -17.69 9.03
N ARG A 61 2.30 -19.03 8.99
CA ARG A 61 1.62 -19.79 7.93
C ARG A 61 0.10 -19.57 7.95
N ILE A 62 -0.51 -19.54 9.13
CA ILE A 62 -1.95 -19.24 9.28
C ILE A 62 -2.26 -17.83 8.79
N LEU A 63 -1.45 -16.82 9.19
CA LEU A 63 -1.61 -15.45 8.71
C LEU A 63 -1.45 -15.33 7.20
N ALA A 64 -0.57 -16.14 6.59
CA ALA A 64 -0.38 -16.15 5.14
C ALA A 64 -1.60 -16.65 4.36
N LEU A 65 -2.40 -17.57 4.92
CA LEU A 65 -3.66 -18.00 4.29
C LEU A 65 -4.67 -16.84 4.21
N PHE A 66 -4.75 -16.03 5.26
CA PHE A 66 -5.59 -14.83 5.24
C PHE A 66 -5.07 -13.79 4.24
N ALA A 67 -3.74 -13.57 4.19
CA ALA A 67 -3.12 -12.68 3.20
C ALA A 67 -3.47 -13.10 1.77
N LEU A 68 -3.42 -14.39 1.46
CA LEU A 68 -3.79 -14.94 0.15
C LEU A 68 -5.26 -14.66 -0.16
N PHE A 69 -6.15 -14.88 0.81
CA PHE A 69 -7.58 -14.62 0.65
C PHE A 69 -7.85 -13.15 0.31
N VAL A 70 -7.26 -12.21 1.06
CA VAL A 70 -7.42 -10.76 0.80
C VAL A 70 -6.80 -10.36 -0.54
N ALA A 71 -5.64 -10.93 -0.90
CA ALA A 71 -4.98 -10.66 -2.18
C ALA A 71 -5.81 -11.10 -3.39
N ILE A 72 -6.58 -12.21 -3.26
CA ILE A 72 -7.50 -12.66 -4.31
C ILE A 72 -8.74 -11.75 -4.40
N LEU A 73 -9.25 -11.27 -3.26
CA LEU A 73 -10.43 -10.39 -3.23
C LEU A 73 -10.16 -8.99 -3.77
N TYR A 74 -8.97 -8.46 -3.52
CA TYR A 74 -8.61 -7.08 -3.81
C TYR A 74 -8.89 -6.64 -5.27
N PRO A 75 -8.52 -7.39 -6.33
CA PRO A 75 -8.75 -6.95 -7.71
C PRO A 75 -10.23 -6.75 -8.06
N PHE A 76 -11.11 -7.43 -7.33
CA PHE A 76 -12.56 -7.34 -7.57
C PHE A 76 -13.23 -6.24 -6.71
N ALA A 77 -12.52 -5.69 -5.73
CA ALA A 77 -13.06 -4.74 -4.75
C ALA A 77 -13.74 -3.53 -5.40
N LYS A 78 -13.14 -2.97 -6.45
CA LYS A 78 -13.67 -1.81 -7.18
C LYS A 78 -15.02 -2.04 -7.88
N ARG A 79 -15.49 -3.30 -7.97
CA ARG A 79 -16.80 -3.65 -8.55
C ARG A 79 -17.94 -3.53 -7.54
N TRP A 80 -17.66 -3.66 -6.25
CA TRP A 80 -18.67 -3.71 -5.19
C TRP A 80 -18.48 -2.68 -4.06
N THR A 81 -17.26 -2.21 -3.80
CA THR A 81 -17.02 -1.16 -2.78
C THR A 81 -16.63 0.18 -3.41
N GLN A 82 -17.02 1.29 -2.76
CA GLN A 82 -16.58 2.63 -3.11
C GLN A 82 -15.19 2.97 -2.56
N LEU A 83 -14.67 2.14 -1.64
CA LEU A 83 -13.36 2.30 -1.03
C LEU A 83 -12.45 1.05 -1.26
N PRO A 84 -12.13 0.71 -2.52
CA PRO A 84 -11.24 -0.42 -2.82
C PRO A 84 -9.85 -0.25 -2.21
N GLN A 85 -9.40 0.99 -1.99
CA GLN A 85 -8.16 1.35 -1.30
C GLN A 85 -8.06 0.78 0.13
N GLY A 86 -9.19 0.60 0.81
CA GLY A 86 -9.23 -0.04 2.13
C GLY A 86 -8.83 -1.52 2.07
N ILE A 87 -9.31 -2.25 1.05
CA ILE A 87 -8.96 -3.66 0.86
C ILE A 87 -7.49 -3.80 0.42
N LEU A 88 -7.02 -2.90 -0.46
CA LEU A 88 -5.60 -2.82 -0.80
C LEU A 88 -4.75 -2.56 0.45
N GLY A 89 -5.18 -1.61 1.29
CA GLY A 89 -4.51 -1.29 2.54
C GLY A 89 -4.37 -2.49 3.47
N ILE A 90 -5.44 -3.28 3.63
CA ILE A 90 -5.41 -4.53 4.39
C ILE A 90 -4.42 -5.50 3.75
N ALA A 91 -4.50 -5.74 2.43
CA ALA A 91 -3.64 -6.70 1.73
C ALA A 91 -2.15 -6.35 1.88
N PHE A 92 -1.79 -5.08 1.75
CA PHE A 92 -0.40 -4.63 1.82
C PHE A 92 0.14 -4.57 3.25
N SER A 93 -0.67 -4.06 4.20
CA SER A 93 -0.28 -3.99 5.61
C SER A 93 -0.19 -5.35 6.28
N TRP A 94 -0.82 -6.40 5.71
CA TRP A 94 -0.81 -7.74 6.28
C TRP A 94 0.58 -8.37 6.36
N GLY A 95 1.52 -7.87 5.58
CA GLY A 95 2.92 -8.25 5.69
C GLY A 95 3.54 -7.92 7.06
N ILE A 96 3.01 -6.92 7.79
CA ILE A 96 3.54 -6.47 9.08
C ILE A 96 3.34 -7.55 10.17
N PRO A 97 2.10 -8.00 10.48
CA PRO A 97 1.93 -9.07 11.46
C PRO A 97 2.59 -10.38 11.04
N MET A 98 2.70 -10.66 9.73
CA MET A 98 3.44 -11.83 9.23
C MET A 98 4.94 -11.72 9.52
N ALA A 99 5.57 -10.58 9.22
CA ALA A 99 6.99 -10.37 9.49
C ALA A 99 7.29 -10.41 11.00
N TRP A 100 6.42 -9.80 11.81
CA TRP A 100 6.53 -9.83 13.26
C TRP A 100 6.48 -11.26 13.80
N THR A 101 5.46 -12.03 13.42
CA THR A 101 5.32 -13.42 13.88
C THR A 101 6.43 -14.32 13.37
N ALA A 102 6.94 -14.09 12.16
CA ALA A 102 8.06 -14.84 11.61
C ALA A 102 9.34 -14.66 12.45
N SER A 103 9.56 -13.46 13.00
CA SER A 103 10.74 -13.13 13.79
C SER A 103 10.60 -13.49 15.27
N THR A 104 9.40 -13.29 15.86
CA THR A 104 9.19 -13.40 17.32
C THR A 104 8.44 -14.66 17.75
N GLY A 105 7.80 -15.37 16.82
CA GLY A 105 6.94 -16.52 17.11
C GLY A 105 5.61 -16.16 17.80
N SER A 106 5.34 -14.87 18.06
CA SER A 106 4.16 -14.39 18.82
C SER A 106 3.50 -13.20 18.14
N LEU A 107 2.25 -12.91 18.51
CA LEU A 107 1.49 -11.76 18.02
C LEU A 107 1.15 -10.86 19.20
N THR A 108 1.76 -9.68 19.25
CA THR A 108 1.59 -8.67 20.28
C THR A 108 0.72 -7.50 19.79
N THR A 109 0.58 -6.43 20.58
CA THR A 109 -0.15 -5.21 20.18
C THR A 109 0.62 -4.37 19.15
N ILE A 110 1.95 -4.37 19.21
CA ILE A 110 2.82 -3.53 18.36
C ILE A 110 2.57 -3.71 16.85
N PRO A 111 2.60 -4.95 16.29
CA PRO A 111 2.32 -5.13 14.87
C PRO A 111 0.93 -4.68 14.44
N TRP A 112 -0.06 -4.68 15.34
CA TRP A 112 -1.41 -4.19 15.01
C TRP A 112 -1.49 -2.65 14.97
N ILE A 113 -0.75 -1.95 15.84
CA ILE A 113 -0.61 -0.48 15.75
C ILE A 113 0.05 -0.13 14.42
N PHE A 114 1.14 -0.82 14.06
CA PHE A 114 1.84 -0.58 12.80
C PHE A 114 0.98 -0.94 11.58
N PHE A 115 0.29 -2.07 11.63
CA PHE A 115 -0.68 -2.47 10.60
C PHE A 115 -1.73 -1.38 10.35
N SER A 116 -2.38 -0.89 11.42
CA SER A 116 -3.43 0.13 11.33
C SER A 116 -2.89 1.45 10.80
N THR A 117 -1.69 1.85 11.23
CA THR A 117 -1.01 3.05 10.73
C THR A 117 -0.69 2.94 9.23
N CYS A 118 -0.12 1.81 8.80
CA CYS A 118 0.17 1.58 7.39
C CYS A 118 -1.10 1.47 6.54
N LEU A 119 -2.16 0.85 7.05
CA LEU A 119 -3.45 0.79 6.36
C LEU A 119 -3.98 2.18 6.05
N VAL A 120 -3.98 3.10 7.03
CA VAL A 120 -4.41 4.49 6.85
C VAL A 120 -3.50 5.22 5.84
N TRP A 121 -2.20 5.02 5.93
CA TRP A 121 -1.25 5.60 4.99
C TRP A 121 -1.46 5.10 3.57
N ILE A 122 -1.72 3.79 3.39
CA ILE A 122 -2.01 3.21 2.08
C ILE A 122 -3.27 3.79 1.49
N ILE A 123 -4.35 3.94 2.26
CA ILE A 123 -5.57 4.61 1.80
C ILE A 123 -5.28 6.04 1.34
N ALA A 124 -4.44 6.78 2.07
CA ALA A 124 -4.08 8.15 1.71
C ALA A 124 -3.33 8.20 0.37
N TYR A 125 -2.24 7.43 0.21
CA TYR A 125 -1.44 7.51 -1.01
C TYR A 125 -2.12 6.86 -2.22
N ASP A 126 -2.89 5.79 -2.02
CA ASP A 126 -3.61 5.17 -3.13
C ASP A 126 -4.83 6.01 -3.57
N THR A 127 -5.35 6.86 -2.67
CA THR A 127 -6.31 7.91 -3.07
C THR A 127 -5.66 8.94 -4.00
N LEU A 128 -4.39 9.33 -3.77
CA LEU A 128 -3.65 10.18 -4.71
C LEU A 128 -3.51 9.52 -6.08
N TYR A 129 -3.27 8.21 -6.08
CA TYR A 129 -3.24 7.44 -7.32
C TYR A 129 -4.60 7.38 -8.02
N ALA A 130 -5.68 7.17 -7.27
CA ALA A 130 -7.04 7.21 -7.81
C ALA A 130 -7.42 8.59 -8.39
N MET A 131 -6.83 9.69 -7.89
CA MET A 131 -7.03 11.02 -8.48
C MET A 131 -6.42 11.14 -9.89
N VAL A 132 -5.40 10.35 -10.21
CA VAL A 132 -4.82 10.29 -11.56
C VAL A 132 -5.84 9.75 -12.56
N ASP A 133 -6.58 8.71 -12.17
CA ASP A 133 -7.51 7.99 -13.04
C ASP A 133 -8.98 8.46 -12.87
N LYS A 134 -9.24 9.49 -12.02
CA LYS A 134 -10.59 9.90 -11.62
C LYS A 134 -11.55 10.14 -12.80
N GLN A 135 -11.09 10.80 -13.87
CA GLN A 135 -11.91 11.11 -15.05
C GLN A 135 -12.22 9.83 -15.84
N ASP A 136 -11.25 8.94 -15.99
CA ASP A 136 -11.42 7.67 -16.69
C ASP A 136 -12.36 6.75 -15.90
N ASP A 137 -12.17 6.66 -14.56
CA ASP A 137 -12.99 5.87 -13.64
C ASP A 137 -14.47 6.29 -13.68
N GLU A 138 -14.74 7.61 -13.75
CA GLU A 138 -16.08 8.15 -13.85
C GLU A 138 -16.77 7.73 -15.16
N LEU A 139 -16.03 7.78 -16.28
CA LEU A 139 -16.55 7.43 -17.61
C LEU A 139 -16.89 5.93 -17.73
N ILE A 140 -16.09 5.06 -17.13
CA ILE A 140 -16.26 3.60 -17.21
C ILE A 140 -17.10 3.03 -16.05
N GLY A 141 -17.52 3.87 -15.10
CA GLY A 141 -18.35 3.47 -13.96
C GLY A 141 -17.62 2.64 -12.90
N VAL A 142 -16.28 2.73 -12.81
CA VAL A 142 -15.48 2.06 -11.79
C VAL A 142 -15.47 2.90 -10.52
N LYS A 143 -15.54 2.23 -9.37
CA LYS A 143 -15.56 2.87 -8.05
C LYS A 143 -14.14 3.13 -7.54
N SER A 144 -13.92 4.33 -6.96
CA SER A 144 -12.64 4.71 -6.33
C SER A 144 -12.85 5.69 -5.18
N SER A 145 -11.85 5.79 -4.28
CA SER A 145 -11.87 6.77 -3.19
C SER A 145 -11.86 8.22 -3.70
N ALA A 146 -11.23 8.50 -4.85
CA ALA A 146 -11.24 9.82 -5.46
C ALA A 146 -12.64 10.26 -5.92
N LEU A 147 -13.47 9.33 -6.38
CA LEU A 147 -14.87 9.55 -6.70
C LEU A 147 -15.72 9.67 -5.43
N LEU A 148 -15.50 8.79 -4.45
CA LEU A 148 -16.21 8.79 -3.16
C LEU A 148 -16.03 10.11 -2.41
N PHE A 149 -14.82 10.62 -2.33
CA PHE A 149 -14.49 11.82 -1.56
C PHE A 149 -14.76 13.12 -2.32
N GLY A 150 -14.89 13.07 -3.66
CA GLY A 150 -15.23 14.19 -4.52
C GLY A 150 -14.31 15.41 -4.28
N ASP A 151 -14.91 16.57 -4.01
CA ASP A 151 -14.16 17.82 -3.78
C ASP A 151 -13.40 17.83 -2.45
N ARG A 152 -13.77 16.97 -1.50
CA ARG A 152 -13.10 16.85 -0.19
C ARG A 152 -11.86 15.98 -0.22
N THR A 153 -11.49 15.41 -1.37
CA THR A 153 -10.38 14.44 -1.49
C THR A 153 -9.07 15.00 -0.91
N HIS A 154 -8.70 16.26 -1.21
CA HIS A 154 -7.47 16.88 -0.70
C HIS A 154 -7.47 16.97 0.83
N PHE A 155 -8.59 17.41 1.41
CA PHE A 155 -8.73 17.49 2.87
C PHE A 155 -8.65 16.12 3.52
N ILE A 156 -9.35 15.12 2.96
CA ILE A 156 -9.36 13.76 3.50
C ILE A 156 -7.97 13.12 3.42
N VAL A 157 -7.24 13.29 2.31
CA VAL A 157 -5.85 12.82 2.19
C VAL A 157 -4.98 13.45 3.29
N GLY A 158 -5.07 14.77 3.50
CA GLY A 158 -4.32 15.44 4.57
C GLY A 158 -4.68 14.94 5.97
N PHE A 159 -5.96 14.71 6.23
CA PHE A 159 -6.43 14.14 7.49
C PHE A 159 -5.87 12.73 7.73
N LEU A 160 -5.90 11.85 6.71
CA LEU A 160 -5.33 10.51 6.78
C LEU A 160 -3.81 10.54 6.98
N GLN A 161 -3.11 11.46 6.33
CA GLN A 161 -1.67 11.68 6.55
C GLN A 161 -1.38 12.14 7.98
N GLY A 162 -2.21 13.01 8.55
CA GLY A 162 -2.12 13.42 9.95
C GLY A 162 -2.30 12.24 10.92
N ILE A 163 -3.28 11.37 10.67
CA ILE A 163 -3.46 10.12 11.44
C ILE A 163 -2.24 9.20 11.29
N THR A 164 -1.66 9.13 10.09
CA THR A 164 -0.45 8.33 9.83
C THR A 164 0.73 8.83 10.68
N ILE A 165 0.97 10.14 10.74
CA ILE A 165 2.01 10.73 11.59
C ILE A 165 1.76 10.42 13.06
N LEU A 166 0.51 10.58 13.52
CA LEU A 166 0.13 10.22 14.90
C LEU A 166 0.41 8.74 15.19
N GLY A 167 0.07 7.84 14.25
CA GLY A 167 0.36 6.42 14.39
C GLY A 167 1.86 6.12 14.47
N PHE A 168 2.70 6.79 13.68
CA PHE A 168 4.16 6.67 13.80
C PHE A 168 4.68 7.21 15.15
N CYS A 169 4.12 8.30 15.67
CA CYS A 169 4.46 8.80 17.01
C CYS A 169 4.08 7.80 18.11
N VAL A 170 2.90 7.18 18.03
CA VAL A 170 2.46 6.14 18.97
C VAL A 170 3.38 4.93 18.92
N LEU A 171 3.82 4.51 17.72
CA LEU A 171 4.79 3.43 17.56
C LEU A 171 6.14 3.77 18.18
N GLY A 172 6.65 4.96 17.95
CA GLY A 172 7.90 5.42 18.55
C GLY A 172 7.82 5.42 20.08
N TRP A 173 6.72 5.91 20.64
CA TRP A 173 6.47 5.85 22.08
C TRP A 173 6.38 4.42 22.62
N ALA A 174 5.66 3.53 21.92
CA ALA A 174 5.47 2.15 22.34
C ALA A 174 6.74 1.29 22.23
N LEU A 175 7.74 1.74 21.46
CA LEU A 175 9.03 1.08 21.25
C LEU A 175 10.19 1.80 21.98
N ASP A 176 9.88 2.85 22.79
CA ASP A 176 10.85 3.70 23.47
C ASP A 176 11.92 4.29 22.52
N TYR A 177 11.52 4.64 21.29
CA TYR A 177 12.40 5.25 20.30
C TYR A 177 12.62 6.74 20.59
N GLY A 178 13.86 7.20 20.41
CA GLY A 178 14.30 8.55 20.74
C GLY A 178 14.31 9.52 19.55
N SER A 179 15.28 10.44 19.62
CA SER A 179 15.36 11.62 18.72
C SER A 179 15.64 11.27 17.25
N LEU A 180 16.38 10.21 16.96
CA LEU A 180 16.71 9.82 15.59
C LEU A 180 15.48 9.29 14.85
N TYR A 181 14.63 8.54 15.54
CA TYR A 181 13.33 8.13 15.00
C TYR A 181 12.41 9.35 14.74
N LEU A 182 12.39 10.32 15.66
CA LEU A 182 11.62 11.57 15.48
C LEU A 182 12.08 12.38 14.29
N LEU A 183 13.39 12.41 13.97
CA LEU A 183 13.89 13.02 12.73
C LEU A 183 13.32 12.31 11.48
N GLY A 184 13.19 11.00 11.50
CA GLY A 184 12.51 10.24 10.45
C GLY A 184 11.05 10.65 10.27
N ILE A 185 10.31 10.82 11.38
CA ILE A 185 8.92 11.32 11.35
C ILE A 185 8.87 12.76 10.81
N LEU A 186 9.77 13.63 11.22
CA LEU A 186 9.84 15.01 10.71
C LEU A 186 10.04 15.03 9.19
N GLY A 187 10.91 14.16 8.66
CA GLY A 187 11.05 13.97 7.22
C GLY A 187 9.73 13.56 6.54
N CYS A 188 8.96 12.66 7.15
CA CYS A 188 7.63 12.29 6.65
C CYS A 188 6.68 13.50 6.60
N VAL A 189 6.66 14.34 7.64
CA VAL A 189 5.84 15.56 7.70
C VAL A 189 6.21 16.52 6.56
N VAL A 190 7.51 16.79 6.35
CA VAL A 190 7.99 17.65 5.26
C VAL A 190 7.55 17.12 3.89
N LEU A 191 7.66 15.81 3.68
CA LEU A 191 7.25 15.16 2.44
C LEU A 191 5.74 15.23 2.23
N PHE A 192 4.93 15.08 3.27
CA PHE A 192 3.47 15.23 3.17
C PHE A 192 3.07 16.68 2.85
N ILE A 193 3.74 17.69 3.44
CA ILE A 193 3.54 19.10 3.07
C ILE A 193 3.89 19.32 1.59
N TYR A 194 4.99 18.75 1.11
CA TYR A 194 5.36 18.81 -0.30
C TYR A 194 4.30 18.17 -1.21
N GLN A 195 3.76 17.01 -0.83
CA GLN A 195 2.67 16.36 -1.57
C GLN A 195 1.44 17.29 -1.65
N HIS A 196 1.08 17.98 -0.55
CA HIS A 196 -0.03 18.94 -0.56
C HIS A 196 0.19 20.12 -1.51
N LYS A 197 1.42 20.62 -1.64
CA LYS A 197 1.76 21.63 -2.65
C LYS A 197 1.60 21.10 -4.07
N LEU A 198 1.97 19.85 -4.33
CA LEU A 198 1.77 19.23 -5.64
C LEU A 198 0.28 19.10 -5.99
N ILE A 199 -0.53 18.53 -5.08
CA ILE A 199 -1.93 18.25 -5.37
C ILE A 199 -2.79 19.52 -5.45
N SER A 200 -2.37 20.63 -4.84
CA SER A 200 -3.09 21.92 -4.94
C SER A 200 -3.17 22.46 -6.37
N THR A 201 -2.26 22.04 -7.25
CA THR A 201 -2.27 22.41 -8.67
C THR A 201 -3.39 21.75 -9.48
N LYS A 202 -4.07 20.74 -8.92
CA LYS A 202 -5.15 19.96 -9.56
C LYS A 202 -4.74 19.37 -10.93
N ASN A 203 -3.46 19.02 -11.08
CA ASN A 203 -2.91 18.46 -12.31
C ASN A 203 -2.68 16.95 -12.14
N ARG A 204 -3.09 16.15 -13.14
CA ARG A 204 -2.95 14.68 -13.18
C ARG A 204 -1.50 14.22 -12.95
N GLU A 205 -0.54 14.88 -13.59
CA GLU A 205 0.88 14.58 -13.45
C GLU A 205 1.38 14.80 -12.00
N ASN A 206 0.92 15.89 -11.35
CA ASN A 206 1.30 16.21 -9.99
C ASN A 206 0.65 15.27 -8.95
N TYR A 207 -0.54 14.75 -9.21
CA TYR A 207 -1.13 13.67 -8.41
C TYR A 207 -0.25 12.43 -8.47
N PHE A 208 0.22 12.06 -9.65
CA PHE A 208 1.11 10.90 -9.80
C PHE A 208 2.48 11.14 -9.14
N LYS A 209 3.06 12.34 -9.26
CA LYS A 209 4.29 12.71 -8.53
C LYS A 209 4.11 12.63 -7.01
N ALA A 210 2.98 13.11 -6.49
CA ALA A 210 2.66 13.01 -5.07
C ALA A 210 2.50 11.55 -4.61
N PHE A 211 1.86 10.70 -5.40
CA PHE A 211 1.80 9.26 -5.16
C PHE A 211 3.21 8.64 -5.08
N LEU A 212 4.05 8.85 -6.08
CA LEU A 212 5.42 8.33 -6.13
C LEU A 212 6.30 8.83 -4.99
N ASN A 213 6.05 10.05 -4.50
CA ASN A 213 6.79 10.65 -3.40
C ASN A 213 6.67 9.84 -2.08
N ASN A 214 5.66 8.99 -1.93
CA ASN A 214 5.51 8.13 -0.77
C ASN A 214 6.66 7.10 -0.61
N ASN A 215 7.44 6.83 -1.66
CA ASN A 215 8.67 6.06 -1.54
C ASN A 215 9.67 6.75 -0.59
N TRP A 216 9.76 8.08 -0.66
CA TRP A 216 10.63 8.88 0.21
C TRP A 216 10.09 8.97 1.64
N VAL A 217 8.76 8.98 1.82
CA VAL A 217 8.13 8.90 3.15
C VAL A 217 8.53 7.59 3.84
N GLY A 218 8.40 6.46 3.12
CA GLY A 218 8.83 5.15 3.63
C GLY A 218 10.34 5.10 3.93
N LEU A 219 11.17 5.68 3.06
CA LEU A 219 12.62 5.74 3.26
C LEU A 219 13.00 6.59 4.48
N SER A 220 12.33 7.74 4.68
CA SER A 220 12.57 8.63 5.82
C SER A 220 12.29 7.93 7.15
N LEU A 221 11.12 7.27 7.25
CA LEU A 221 10.77 6.49 8.45
C LEU A 221 11.76 5.35 8.69
N PHE A 222 12.09 4.61 7.64
CA PHE A 222 13.02 3.48 7.71
C PHE A 222 14.41 3.91 8.14
N ALA A 223 14.93 5.01 7.58
CA ALA A 223 16.23 5.57 7.97
C ALA A 223 16.24 5.99 9.45
N GLY A 224 15.20 6.71 9.91
CA GLY A 224 15.07 7.05 11.33
C GLY A 224 15.02 5.84 12.24
N THR A 225 14.30 4.79 11.83
CA THR A 225 14.22 3.52 12.58
C THR A 225 15.58 2.82 12.67
N ILE A 226 16.30 2.70 11.53
CA ILE A 226 17.63 2.07 11.53
C ILE A 226 18.61 2.86 12.40
N MET A 227 18.68 4.18 12.23
CA MET A 227 19.58 5.02 13.03
C MET A 227 19.30 4.88 14.53
N GLU A 228 18.05 4.81 14.93
CA GLU A 228 17.66 4.62 16.32
C GLU A 228 18.08 3.23 16.83
N THR A 229 17.76 2.17 16.11
CA THR A 229 18.03 0.79 16.53
C THR A 229 19.53 0.44 16.52
N THR A 230 20.34 1.02 15.64
CA THR A 230 21.79 0.78 15.58
C THR A 230 22.54 1.50 16.69
N ASN A 231 22.05 2.64 17.18
CA ASN A 231 22.68 3.32 18.32
C ASN A 231 22.54 2.56 19.64
N TRP A 232 21.52 1.73 19.81
CA TRP A 232 21.37 0.89 21.01
C TRP A 232 22.39 -0.26 21.12
N SER A 233 23.02 -0.62 20.00
CA SER A 233 24.04 -1.70 19.96
C SER A 233 25.45 -1.23 20.31
N ILE A 234 25.65 0.06 20.59
CA ILE A 234 26.97 0.65 20.88
C ILE A 234 27.14 0.98 22.39
N PHE A 235 26.09 0.84 23.18
CA PHE A 235 26.09 0.98 24.63
C PHE A 235 25.57 -0.30 25.31
#